data_343b10a160de04b28a9a2705cdc03b2b
#
_entry.id   343b10a160de04b28a9a2705cdc03b2b
#
_cell.length_a   1.000
_cell.length_b   1.000
_cell.length_c   1.000
_cell.angle_alpha   90.00
_cell.angle_beta   90.00
_cell.angle_gamma   90.00
#
_symmetry.space_group_name_H-M   'P 1'
#
loop_
_entity.id
_entity.type
_entity.pdbx_description
1 polymer ?
#
loop_
_entity_poly.entity_id
_entity_poly.type
_entity_poly.pdbx_seq_one_letter_code
_entity_poly.pdbx_strand_id
1 'polypeptide(L)'
;VTHLVFPVTNDLSYDQRMQRIAGSLVRAGYRVTLVGFEKDGSRPLREEAFGQRRLRLHWRRGKAFYLVYNWRLFWLFLTGPWDAIGAVDLDTLPAAWLAARLRRIPLVHDAHEYYTELPEVVGRGYVQPVWEALARFLYPRIKHHYTVSEPIAAELTERYGQPVAVFPNYPILRAVDSLPPEPIPGGLLYQGALNTGRGLEAAIKATHLVDVDLRLAGEGDLSQAMRAYATEHGKSGAVTFLGYLPPEELRAHTRETWLGLNLLEPRGKSYVYSLSNKFFDYVHAGVPQLAMDFPEYRRLNAQHEVAVLLPAATPVAIAEAIQALREDPARWRRLRANCWAARQSWHWGALEPDLQAFWQGVIPPV
;
A
#
# COMPACT_ATOMS: atom_id res chain seq x y z
N VAL A 1 4.70 -3.19 -31.17
CA VAL A 1 4.45 -2.59 -29.85
C VAL A 1 4.95 -3.54 -28.76
N THR A 2 5.93 -3.10 -27.98
CA THR A 2 6.55 -3.86 -26.89
C THR A 2 5.49 -4.28 -25.86
N HIS A 3 5.38 -5.58 -25.58
CA HIS A 3 4.34 -6.16 -24.73
C HIS A 3 4.89 -6.57 -23.36
N LEU A 4 4.45 -5.90 -22.31
CA LEU A 4 4.82 -6.17 -20.92
C LEU A 4 3.76 -7.01 -20.22
N VAL A 5 4.16 -7.95 -19.37
CA VAL A 5 3.27 -8.75 -18.55
C VAL A 5 3.61 -8.64 -17.07
N PHE A 6 2.58 -8.45 -16.23
CA PHE A 6 2.72 -8.31 -14.78
C PHE A 6 1.87 -9.36 -14.06
N PRO A 7 2.48 -10.38 -13.44
CA PRO A 7 1.80 -11.28 -12.54
C PRO A 7 1.60 -10.62 -11.17
N VAL A 8 0.43 -10.82 -10.58
CA VAL A 8 0.09 -10.38 -9.22
C VAL A 8 -0.64 -11.47 -8.46
N THR A 9 -0.45 -11.55 -7.14
CA THR A 9 -1.12 -12.55 -6.30
C THR A 9 -2.44 -12.02 -5.74
N ASN A 10 -3.26 -11.45 -6.62
CA ASN A 10 -4.62 -10.99 -6.31
C ASN A 10 -5.57 -11.22 -7.49
N ASP A 11 -6.82 -10.78 -7.34
CA ASP A 11 -7.86 -10.99 -8.35
C ASP A 11 -8.08 -9.77 -9.28
N LEU A 12 -7.19 -8.80 -9.28
CA LEU A 12 -7.22 -7.58 -10.09
C LEU A 12 -8.42 -6.64 -9.83
N SER A 13 -9.35 -6.99 -8.91
CA SER A 13 -10.55 -6.18 -8.68
C SER A 13 -10.23 -4.80 -8.09
N TYR A 14 -9.20 -4.72 -7.24
CA TYR A 14 -8.91 -3.54 -6.40
C TYR A 14 -7.44 -3.12 -6.39
N ASP A 15 -6.61 -3.65 -7.28
CA ASP A 15 -5.19 -3.33 -7.32
C ASP A 15 -4.94 -1.96 -7.95
N GLN A 16 -5.19 -0.91 -7.18
CA GLN A 16 -5.03 0.47 -7.64
C GLN A 16 -3.61 0.80 -8.07
N ARG A 17 -2.58 0.19 -7.43
CA ARG A 17 -1.18 0.42 -7.80
C ARG A 17 -0.92 -0.13 -9.18
N MET A 18 -1.25 -1.39 -9.42
CA MET A 18 -1.03 -2.01 -10.72
C MET A 18 -1.86 -1.39 -11.82
N GLN A 19 -3.07 -0.92 -11.52
CA GLN A 19 -3.87 -0.14 -12.48
C GLN A 19 -3.17 1.16 -12.89
N ARG A 20 -2.56 1.89 -11.93
CA ARG A 20 -1.79 3.10 -12.23
C ARG A 20 -0.52 2.79 -13.02
N ILE A 21 0.28 1.80 -12.61
CA ILE A 21 1.48 1.36 -13.32
C ILE A 21 1.14 0.95 -14.75
N ALA A 22 0.17 0.06 -14.93
CA ALA A 22 -0.22 -0.42 -16.26
C ALA A 22 -0.73 0.71 -17.15
N GLY A 23 -1.59 1.59 -16.63
CA GLY A 23 -2.09 2.75 -17.36
C GLY A 23 -0.97 3.71 -17.78
N SER A 24 0.00 3.97 -16.91
CA SER A 24 1.17 4.81 -17.21
C SER A 24 2.04 4.22 -18.32
N LEU A 25 2.25 2.92 -18.30
CA LEU A 25 3.05 2.24 -19.33
C LEU A 25 2.31 2.16 -20.68
N VAL A 26 0.98 2.04 -20.66
CA VAL A 26 0.18 2.17 -21.90
C VAL A 26 0.31 3.58 -22.49
N ARG A 27 0.24 4.61 -21.66
CA ARG A 27 0.48 6.01 -22.13
C ARG A 27 1.90 6.23 -22.66
N ALA A 28 2.88 5.46 -22.18
CA ALA A 28 4.25 5.45 -22.70
C ALA A 28 4.44 4.63 -23.98
N GLY A 29 3.37 4.05 -24.55
CA GLY A 29 3.39 3.30 -25.81
C GLY A 29 3.59 1.79 -25.69
N TYR A 30 3.55 1.23 -24.49
CA TYR A 30 3.60 -0.22 -24.27
C TYR A 30 2.22 -0.86 -24.40
N ARG A 31 2.20 -2.10 -24.86
CA ARG A 31 1.09 -3.00 -24.59
C ARG A 31 1.31 -3.65 -23.23
N VAL A 32 0.31 -3.64 -22.36
CA VAL A 32 0.43 -4.17 -20.98
C VAL A 32 -0.64 -5.21 -20.72
N THR A 33 -0.28 -6.30 -20.02
CA THR A 33 -1.24 -7.30 -19.52
C THR A 33 -0.98 -7.60 -18.06
N LEU A 34 -1.98 -7.41 -17.21
CA LEU A 34 -1.99 -7.85 -15.82
C LEU A 34 -2.52 -9.29 -15.72
N VAL A 35 -1.85 -10.12 -14.93
CA VAL A 35 -2.23 -11.52 -14.72
C VAL A 35 -2.41 -11.78 -13.24
N GLY A 36 -3.65 -12.01 -12.83
CA GLY A 36 -4.02 -12.40 -11.47
C GLY A 36 -4.67 -13.79 -11.43
N PHE A 37 -5.40 -14.08 -10.36
CA PHE A 37 -6.15 -15.32 -10.26
C PHE A 37 -7.58 -15.08 -9.76
N GLU A 38 -8.49 -15.96 -10.15
CA GLU A 38 -9.91 -15.90 -9.76
C GLU A 38 -10.09 -16.38 -8.32
N LYS A 39 -10.74 -15.56 -7.49
CA LYS A 39 -11.15 -15.89 -6.11
C LYS A 39 -12.66 -16.09 -6.03
N ASP A 40 -13.13 -16.73 -4.95
CA ASP A 40 -14.56 -16.73 -4.64
C ASP A 40 -15.03 -15.29 -4.42
N GLY A 41 -16.09 -14.90 -5.10
CA GLY A 41 -16.63 -13.54 -5.02
C GLY A 41 -15.84 -12.49 -5.82
N SER A 42 -14.88 -12.88 -6.69
CA SER A 42 -14.23 -11.94 -7.60
C SER A 42 -15.25 -11.19 -8.44
N ARG A 43 -15.18 -9.86 -8.43
CA ARG A 43 -16.05 -9.01 -9.25
C ARG A 43 -15.66 -9.11 -10.73
N PRO A 44 -16.57 -8.82 -11.66
CA PRO A 44 -16.21 -8.67 -13.07
C PRO A 44 -15.05 -7.69 -13.24
N LEU A 45 -14.14 -7.99 -14.15
CA LEU A 45 -13.06 -7.07 -14.51
C LEU A 45 -13.66 -5.84 -15.18
N ARG A 46 -13.15 -4.67 -14.82
CA ARG A 46 -13.52 -3.42 -15.50
C ARG A 46 -12.79 -3.36 -16.84
N GLU A 47 -13.37 -2.68 -17.80
CA GLU A 47 -12.69 -2.36 -19.04
C GLU A 47 -11.60 -1.31 -18.77
N GLU A 48 -10.37 -1.62 -19.18
CA GLU A 48 -9.19 -0.79 -18.97
C GLU A 48 -8.41 -0.68 -20.29
N ALA A 49 -7.52 0.32 -20.37
CA ALA A 49 -6.66 0.49 -21.53
C ALA A 49 -5.58 -0.62 -21.69
N PHE A 50 -5.46 -1.49 -20.71
CA PHE A 50 -4.54 -2.63 -20.67
C PHE A 50 -5.28 -3.96 -20.57
N GLY A 51 -4.62 -5.04 -21.00
CA GLY A 51 -5.18 -6.39 -20.91
C GLY A 51 -5.22 -6.89 -19.47
N GLN A 52 -6.24 -7.66 -19.14
CA GLN A 52 -6.40 -8.31 -17.84
C GLN A 52 -6.74 -9.77 -18.02
N ARG A 53 -6.09 -10.64 -17.26
CA ARG A 53 -6.32 -12.08 -17.29
C ARG A 53 -6.31 -12.67 -15.89
N ARG A 54 -7.33 -13.47 -15.55
CA ARG A 54 -7.39 -14.27 -14.33
C ARG A 54 -7.15 -15.74 -14.64
N LEU A 55 -6.25 -16.34 -13.89
CA LEU A 55 -6.02 -17.79 -13.93
C LEU A 55 -7.02 -18.48 -12.99
N ARG A 56 -7.68 -19.52 -13.46
CA ARG A 56 -8.54 -20.36 -12.62
C ARG A 56 -7.68 -21.39 -11.92
N LEU A 57 -7.68 -21.40 -10.59
CA LEU A 57 -6.88 -22.29 -9.76
C LEU A 57 -7.80 -23.13 -8.87
N HIS A 58 -7.45 -24.41 -8.73
CA HIS A 58 -8.17 -25.30 -7.83
C HIS A 58 -7.83 -25.00 -6.36
N TRP A 59 -6.52 -24.85 -6.06
CA TRP A 59 -6.06 -24.42 -4.75
C TRP A 59 -5.95 -22.90 -4.69
N ARG A 60 -6.51 -22.30 -3.63
CA ARG A 60 -6.57 -20.83 -3.48
C ARG A 60 -5.82 -20.32 -2.27
N ARG A 61 -5.21 -21.23 -1.46
CA ARG A 61 -4.45 -20.91 -0.24
C ARG A 61 -3.35 -21.95 0.00
N GLY A 62 -2.37 -21.58 0.80
CA GLY A 62 -1.29 -22.47 1.27
C GLY A 62 -0.26 -22.81 0.20
N LYS A 63 0.61 -23.78 0.50
CA LYS A 63 1.77 -24.14 -0.35
C LYS A 63 1.37 -24.60 -1.75
N ALA A 64 0.31 -25.39 -1.87
CA ALA A 64 -0.17 -25.88 -3.15
C ALA A 64 -0.61 -24.75 -4.09
N PHE A 65 -1.22 -23.69 -3.54
CA PHE A 65 -1.54 -22.48 -4.29
C PHE A 65 -0.29 -21.89 -4.95
N TYR A 66 0.76 -21.59 -4.18
CA TYR A 66 1.97 -20.97 -4.72
C TYR A 66 2.66 -21.85 -5.78
N LEU A 67 2.72 -23.17 -5.57
CA LEU A 67 3.31 -24.11 -6.53
C LEU A 67 2.51 -24.12 -7.85
N VAL A 68 1.20 -24.29 -7.79
CA VAL A 68 0.35 -24.36 -8.99
C VAL A 68 0.28 -23.02 -9.68
N TYR A 69 0.21 -21.90 -8.93
CA TYR A 69 0.21 -20.56 -9.50
C TYR A 69 1.50 -20.28 -10.27
N ASN A 70 2.66 -20.51 -9.65
CA ASN A 70 3.95 -20.33 -10.32
C ASN A 70 4.12 -21.29 -11.52
N TRP A 71 3.63 -22.53 -11.44
CA TRP A 71 3.63 -23.44 -12.59
C TRP A 71 2.80 -22.90 -13.76
N ARG A 72 1.60 -22.39 -13.49
CA ARG A 72 0.73 -21.76 -14.50
C ARG A 72 1.34 -20.48 -15.08
N LEU A 73 1.93 -19.64 -14.22
CA LEU A 73 2.63 -18.43 -14.64
C LEU A 73 3.85 -18.76 -15.51
N PHE A 74 4.64 -19.76 -15.13
CA PHE A 74 5.80 -20.20 -15.92
C PHE A 74 5.42 -20.53 -17.37
N TRP A 75 4.40 -21.38 -17.56
CA TRP A 75 3.95 -21.75 -18.90
C TRP A 75 3.35 -20.55 -19.66
N LEU A 76 2.60 -19.69 -18.97
CA LEU A 76 2.07 -18.48 -19.56
C LEU A 76 3.18 -17.55 -20.06
N PHE A 77 4.24 -17.39 -19.27
CA PHE A 77 5.38 -16.55 -19.68
C PHE A 77 6.22 -17.21 -20.77
N LEU A 78 6.40 -18.51 -20.71
CA LEU A 78 7.21 -19.24 -21.69
C LEU A 78 6.58 -19.23 -23.09
N THR A 79 5.26 -19.33 -23.19
CA THR A 79 4.53 -19.48 -24.45
C THR A 79 3.86 -18.22 -24.97
N GLY A 80 3.72 -17.18 -24.14
CA GLY A 80 3.03 -15.94 -24.53
C GLY A 80 3.91 -14.95 -25.30
N PRO A 81 3.32 -13.97 -25.94
CA PRO A 81 4.01 -12.96 -26.76
C PRO A 81 4.54 -11.79 -25.90
N TRP A 82 5.30 -12.09 -24.86
CA TRP A 82 5.81 -11.11 -23.91
C TRP A 82 7.25 -10.71 -24.28
N ASP A 83 7.55 -9.41 -24.28
CA ASP A 83 8.88 -8.87 -24.51
C ASP A 83 9.62 -8.58 -23.21
N ALA A 84 8.90 -8.36 -22.09
CA ALA A 84 9.47 -8.29 -20.75
C ALA A 84 8.44 -8.71 -19.69
N ILE A 85 8.94 -9.07 -18.50
CA ILE A 85 8.12 -9.46 -17.34
C ILE A 85 8.38 -8.49 -16.19
N GLY A 86 7.31 -7.92 -15.60
CA GLY A 86 7.34 -7.15 -14.36
C GLY A 86 6.79 -7.99 -13.22
N ALA A 87 7.62 -8.77 -12.53
CA ALA A 87 7.18 -9.62 -11.44
C ALA A 87 6.87 -8.80 -10.18
N VAL A 88 5.65 -8.92 -9.70
CA VAL A 88 5.19 -8.24 -8.48
C VAL A 88 5.39 -9.17 -7.30
N ASP A 89 6.11 -8.69 -6.32
CA ASP A 89 6.53 -9.39 -5.10
C ASP A 89 7.31 -10.70 -5.32
N LEU A 90 7.82 -11.25 -4.20
CA LEU A 90 8.67 -12.45 -4.22
C LEU A 90 7.93 -13.71 -4.66
N ASP A 91 6.63 -13.78 -4.43
CA ASP A 91 5.82 -14.97 -4.67
C ASP A 91 5.52 -15.26 -6.15
N THR A 92 5.64 -14.24 -7.03
CA THR A 92 5.53 -14.42 -8.49
C THR A 92 6.90 -14.57 -9.17
N LEU A 93 7.96 -14.24 -8.45
CA LEU A 93 9.30 -14.10 -8.99
C LEU A 93 9.95 -15.42 -9.48
N PRO A 94 9.73 -16.60 -8.85
CA PRO A 94 10.34 -17.85 -9.31
C PRO A 94 9.96 -18.21 -10.75
N ALA A 95 8.68 -18.14 -11.06
CA ALA A 95 8.17 -18.43 -12.41
C ALA A 95 8.68 -17.39 -13.43
N ALA A 96 8.63 -16.11 -13.04
CA ALA A 96 9.05 -15.00 -13.87
C ALA A 96 10.55 -15.08 -14.20
N TRP A 97 11.40 -15.32 -13.19
CA TRP A 97 12.85 -15.43 -13.37
C TRP A 97 13.23 -16.60 -14.30
N LEU A 98 12.66 -17.79 -14.06
CA LEU A 98 12.97 -18.95 -14.87
C LEU A 98 12.55 -18.75 -16.34
N ALA A 99 11.35 -18.25 -16.58
CA ALA A 99 10.84 -18.00 -17.91
C ALA A 99 11.64 -16.89 -18.63
N ALA A 100 11.91 -15.78 -17.95
CA ALA A 100 12.70 -14.68 -18.50
C ALA A 100 14.11 -15.13 -18.91
N ARG A 101 14.76 -15.94 -18.06
CA ARG A 101 16.08 -16.53 -18.35
C ARG A 101 16.07 -17.45 -19.58
N LEU A 102 15.07 -18.34 -19.69
CA LEU A 102 14.95 -19.26 -20.82
C LEU A 102 14.67 -18.52 -22.13
N ARG A 103 13.82 -17.49 -22.07
CA ARG A 103 13.47 -16.68 -23.24
C ARG A 103 14.47 -15.57 -23.55
N ARG A 104 15.40 -15.27 -22.64
CA ARG A 104 16.35 -14.16 -22.72
C ARG A 104 15.67 -12.79 -22.87
N ILE A 105 14.56 -12.58 -22.14
CA ILE A 105 13.84 -11.33 -22.08
C ILE A 105 14.10 -10.61 -20.75
N PRO A 106 13.98 -9.26 -20.70
CA PRO A 106 14.14 -8.50 -19.46
C PRO A 106 13.15 -8.92 -18.37
N LEU A 107 13.63 -8.88 -17.12
CA LEU A 107 12.84 -9.07 -15.92
C LEU A 107 13.02 -7.87 -14.99
N VAL A 108 11.94 -7.30 -14.55
CA VAL A 108 11.87 -6.28 -13.50
C VAL A 108 11.17 -6.87 -12.29
N HIS A 109 11.66 -6.58 -11.09
CA HIS A 109 11.03 -6.95 -9.83
C HIS A 109 10.42 -5.71 -9.18
N ASP A 110 9.11 -5.71 -8.97
CA ASP A 110 8.36 -4.71 -8.21
C ASP A 110 8.09 -5.25 -6.80
N ALA A 111 8.89 -4.83 -5.82
CA ALA A 111 8.70 -5.19 -4.42
C ALA A 111 7.69 -4.24 -3.75
N HIS A 112 6.40 -4.61 -3.75
CA HIS A 112 5.37 -3.82 -3.09
C HIS A 112 5.55 -3.80 -1.58
N GLU A 113 6.09 -4.89 -1.03
CA GLU A 113 6.30 -5.07 0.39
C GLU A 113 7.67 -5.71 0.65
N TYR A 114 8.18 -5.56 1.86
CA TYR A 114 9.34 -6.34 2.29
C TYR A 114 8.90 -7.76 2.63
N TYR A 115 8.74 -8.58 1.59
CA TYR A 115 8.02 -9.85 1.61
C TYR A 115 8.47 -10.83 2.69
N THR A 116 9.78 -10.95 2.94
CA THR A 116 10.33 -11.85 3.97
C THR A 116 10.09 -11.35 5.40
N GLU A 117 9.68 -10.10 5.55
CA GLU A 117 9.43 -9.40 6.80
C GLU A 117 7.93 -9.06 7.01
N LEU A 118 7.05 -9.67 6.21
CA LEU A 118 5.62 -9.56 6.42
C LEU A 118 5.19 -10.16 7.76
N PRO A 119 4.24 -9.56 8.50
CA PRO A 119 3.74 -10.11 9.76
C PRO A 119 3.24 -11.56 9.62
N GLU A 120 2.71 -11.93 8.46
CA GLU A 120 2.23 -13.26 8.15
C GLU A 120 3.36 -14.27 7.87
N VAL A 121 4.59 -13.80 7.69
CA VAL A 121 5.78 -14.61 7.38
C VAL A 121 6.71 -14.69 8.59
N VAL A 122 6.92 -13.57 9.28
CA VAL A 122 7.85 -13.47 10.42
C VAL A 122 7.47 -14.45 11.54
N GLY A 123 8.46 -15.17 12.05
CA GLY A 123 8.30 -16.12 13.17
C GLY A 123 7.61 -17.43 12.80
N ARG A 124 7.25 -17.63 11.52
CA ARG A 124 6.68 -18.91 11.05
C ARG A 124 7.77 -19.92 10.70
N GLY A 125 8.29 -20.62 11.66
CA GLY A 125 9.16 -21.81 11.58
C GLY A 125 9.92 -21.97 10.25
N TYR A 126 9.46 -22.83 9.36
CA TYR A 126 10.09 -23.06 8.05
C TYR A 126 9.63 -22.07 6.94
N VAL A 127 8.58 -21.29 7.13
CA VAL A 127 8.02 -20.42 6.07
C VAL A 127 8.96 -19.26 5.78
N GLN A 128 9.38 -18.53 6.80
CA GLN A 128 10.30 -17.40 6.64
C GLN A 128 11.65 -17.83 6.06
N PRO A 129 12.34 -18.89 6.56
CA PRO A 129 13.59 -19.37 5.96
C PRO A 129 13.49 -19.76 4.49
N VAL A 130 12.36 -20.33 4.05
CA VAL A 130 12.13 -20.66 2.63
C VAL A 130 12.07 -19.42 1.77
N TRP A 131 11.27 -18.41 2.18
CA TRP A 131 11.18 -17.14 1.46
C TRP A 131 12.51 -16.37 1.47
N GLU A 132 13.26 -16.40 2.58
CA GLU A 132 14.58 -15.80 2.64
C GLU A 132 15.59 -16.49 1.72
N ALA A 133 15.61 -17.82 1.68
CA ALA A 133 16.48 -18.57 0.77
C ALA A 133 16.15 -18.22 -0.69
N LEU A 134 14.86 -18.11 -1.01
CA LEU A 134 14.40 -17.75 -2.34
C LEU A 134 14.81 -16.31 -2.71
N ALA A 135 14.63 -15.34 -1.79
CA ALA A 135 15.06 -13.96 -1.99
C ALA A 135 16.58 -13.85 -2.18
N ARG A 136 17.38 -14.50 -1.31
CA ARG A 136 18.85 -14.55 -1.44
C ARG A 136 19.31 -15.15 -2.77
N PHE A 137 18.56 -16.10 -3.31
CA PHE A 137 18.88 -16.69 -4.61
C PHE A 137 18.46 -15.79 -5.78
N LEU A 138 17.26 -15.22 -5.76
CA LEU A 138 16.67 -14.52 -6.91
C LEU A 138 17.11 -13.05 -7.02
N TYR A 139 17.06 -12.28 -5.93
CA TYR A 139 17.27 -10.84 -5.99
C TYR A 139 18.63 -10.43 -6.57
N PRO A 140 19.78 -11.04 -6.19
CA PRO A 140 21.07 -10.68 -6.78
C PRO A 140 21.19 -10.99 -8.29
N ARG A 141 20.26 -11.79 -8.84
CA ARG A 141 20.25 -12.23 -10.24
C ARG A 141 19.35 -11.40 -11.15
N ILE A 142 18.67 -10.41 -10.57
CA ILE A 142 17.78 -9.48 -11.28
C ILE A 142 18.44 -8.11 -11.27
N LYS A 143 18.51 -7.47 -12.42
CA LYS A 143 19.20 -6.18 -12.56
C LYS A 143 18.30 -4.97 -12.22
N HIS A 144 17.00 -5.12 -12.39
CA HIS A 144 16.06 -4.02 -12.32
C HIS A 144 15.05 -4.27 -11.21
N HIS A 145 15.14 -3.46 -10.16
CA HIS A 145 14.24 -3.51 -9.02
C HIS A 145 13.65 -2.15 -8.74
N TYR A 146 12.42 -2.13 -8.29
CA TYR A 146 11.84 -0.97 -7.63
C TYR A 146 10.92 -1.37 -6.49
N THR A 147 10.66 -0.43 -5.59
CA THR A 147 9.82 -0.62 -4.39
C THR A 147 9.01 0.65 -4.08
N VAL A 148 8.31 0.66 -2.95
CA VAL A 148 7.37 1.72 -2.57
C VAL A 148 7.94 2.76 -1.60
N SER A 149 9.09 2.49 -0.95
CA SER A 149 9.66 3.38 0.08
C SER A 149 11.18 3.32 0.13
N GLU A 150 11.81 4.42 0.54
CA GLU A 150 13.27 4.52 0.66
C GLU A 150 13.87 3.52 1.66
N PRO A 151 13.29 3.29 2.86
CA PRO A 151 13.84 2.31 3.79
C PRO A 151 13.85 0.88 3.23
N ILE A 152 12.81 0.48 2.47
CA ILE A 152 12.80 -0.83 1.82
C ILE A 152 13.86 -0.88 0.73
N ALA A 153 14.01 0.17 -0.08
CA ALA A 153 15.02 0.23 -1.13
C ALA A 153 16.45 0.12 -0.55
N ALA A 154 16.74 0.86 0.51
CA ALA A 154 18.03 0.82 1.19
C ALA A 154 18.34 -0.58 1.74
N GLU A 155 17.41 -1.18 2.46
CA GLU A 155 17.55 -2.53 3.04
C GLU A 155 17.76 -3.61 1.95
N LEU A 156 16.98 -3.56 0.86
CA LEU A 156 17.12 -4.51 -0.24
C LEU A 156 18.44 -4.30 -1.00
N THR A 157 18.87 -3.05 -1.21
CA THR A 157 20.15 -2.73 -1.85
C THR A 157 21.33 -3.22 -1.00
N GLU A 158 21.32 -2.94 0.30
CA GLU A 158 22.36 -3.39 1.24
C GLU A 158 22.42 -4.93 1.30
N ARG A 159 21.26 -5.58 1.41
CA ARG A 159 21.20 -7.03 1.62
C ARG A 159 21.51 -7.85 0.37
N TYR A 160 21.15 -7.36 -0.82
CA TYR A 160 21.21 -8.13 -2.06
C TYR A 160 22.14 -7.54 -3.13
N GLY A 161 22.70 -6.36 -2.90
CA GLY A 161 23.76 -5.77 -3.75
C GLY A 161 23.27 -5.23 -5.09
N GLN A 162 21.96 -5.06 -5.29
CA GLN A 162 21.37 -4.48 -6.50
C GLN A 162 20.70 -3.14 -6.18
N PRO A 163 20.84 -2.11 -7.02
CA PRO A 163 20.16 -0.85 -6.82
C PRO A 163 18.64 -1.02 -6.97
N VAL A 164 17.89 -0.40 -6.07
CA VAL A 164 16.42 -0.46 -6.04
C VAL A 164 15.85 0.95 -6.20
N ALA A 165 15.12 1.21 -7.27
CA ALA A 165 14.42 2.48 -7.47
C ALA A 165 13.19 2.57 -6.56
N VAL A 166 12.71 3.80 -6.30
CA VAL A 166 11.57 4.02 -5.41
C VAL A 166 10.43 4.70 -6.16
N PHE A 167 9.29 4.01 -6.23
CA PHE A 167 8.04 4.54 -6.79
C PHE A 167 6.92 4.39 -5.76
N PRO A 168 6.71 5.39 -4.89
CA PRO A 168 5.66 5.37 -3.88
C PRO A 168 4.26 5.19 -4.48
N ASN A 169 3.35 4.64 -3.69
CA ASN A 169 1.98 4.41 -4.14
C ASN A 169 1.11 5.68 -4.04
N TYR A 170 1.57 6.78 -4.64
CA TYR A 170 0.86 8.05 -4.64
C TYR A 170 -0.52 7.95 -5.29
N PRO A 171 -1.53 8.64 -4.75
CA PRO A 171 -2.84 8.76 -5.39
C PRO A 171 -2.79 9.62 -6.65
N ILE A 172 -3.83 9.51 -7.47
CA ILE A 172 -4.04 10.44 -8.59
C ILE A 172 -4.48 11.81 -8.03
N LEU A 173 -3.81 12.88 -8.46
CA LEU A 173 -4.23 14.24 -8.12
C LEU A 173 -5.58 14.52 -8.78
N ARG A 174 -6.56 14.84 -7.96
CA ARG A 174 -7.88 15.24 -8.44
C ARG A 174 -7.98 16.76 -8.47
N ALA A 175 -8.60 17.28 -9.50
CA ALA A 175 -8.95 18.69 -9.56
C ALA A 175 -9.97 18.99 -8.44
N VAL A 176 -9.55 19.78 -7.48
CA VAL A 176 -10.38 20.33 -6.41
C VAL A 176 -9.93 21.76 -6.24
N ASP A 177 -10.87 22.68 -6.36
CA ASP A 177 -10.57 24.11 -6.50
C ASP A 177 -10.07 24.77 -5.20
N SER A 178 -10.42 24.20 -4.04
CA SER A 178 -10.05 24.75 -2.75
C SER A 178 -9.96 23.69 -1.66
N LEU A 179 -9.23 24.03 -0.60
CA LEU A 179 -9.21 23.27 0.65
C LEU A 179 -10.65 23.23 1.22
N PRO A 180 -11.17 22.05 1.60
CA PRO A 180 -12.52 21.93 2.17
C PRO A 180 -12.72 22.86 3.38
N PRO A 181 -13.95 23.16 3.83
CA PRO A 181 -14.19 23.85 5.10
C PRO A 181 -13.51 23.18 6.29
N GLU A 182 -13.21 23.95 7.34
CA GLU A 182 -12.64 23.37 8.57
C GLU A 182 -13.66 22.44 9.22
N PRO A 183 -13.31 21.15 9.48
CA PRO A 183 -14.19 20.23 10.19
C PRO A 183 -14.25 20.57 11.69
N ILE A 184 -15.28 20.07 12.34
CA ILE A 184 -15.43 20.20 13.80
C ILE A 184 -14.30 19.42 14.49
N PRO A 185 -13.59 20.03 15.46
CA PRO A 185 -12.53 19.36 16.22
C PRO A 185 -13.04 18.11 16.96
N GLY A 186 -12.28 17.00 16.88
CA GLY A 186 -12.60 15.76 17.57
C GLY A 186 -13.13 14.64 16.68
N GLY A 187 -13.47 14.91 15.42
CA GLY A 187 -13.80 13.84 14.46
C GLY A 187 -12.57 13.10 13.99
N LEU A 188 -12.42 11.82 14.38
CA LEU A 188 -11.33 10.95 13.98
C LEU A 188 -11.79 9.97 12.91
N LEU A 189 -10.91 9.63 11.96
CA LEU A 189 -11.16 8.58 10.97
C LEU A 189 -9.98 7.62 10.89
N TYR A 190 -10.27 6.34 11.04
CA TYR A 190 -9.44 5.27 10.51
C TYR A 190 -10.07 4.74 9.23
N GLN A 191 -9.24 4.57 8.18
CA GLN A 191 -9.67 3.95 6.92
C GLN A 191 -8.72 2.82 6.51
N GLY A 192 -9.29 1.67 6.13
CA GLY A 192 -8.56 0.50 5.68
C GLY A 192 -9.03 -0.80 6.33
N ALA A 193 -8.30 -1.88 6.06
CA ALA A 193 -8.63 -3.19 6.61
C ALA A 193 -8.56 -3.21 8.14
N LEU A 194 -9.58 -3.77 8.79
CA LEU A 194 -9.65 -3.99 10.24
C LEU A 194 -8.89 -5.29 10.58
N ASN A 195 -7.57 -5.23 10.49
CA ASN A 195 -6.67 -6.36 10.72
C ASN A 195 -5.72 -6.10 11.89
N THR A 196 -5.07 -7.15 12.35
CA THR A 196 -4.07 -7.10 13.43
C THR A 196 -2.95 -6.12 13.12
N GLY A 197 -2.49 -5.37 14.13
CA GLY A 197 -1.35 -4.45 14.01
C GLY A 197 -1.70 -3.09 13.41
N ARG A 198 -2.97 -2.71 13.44
CA ARG A 198 -3.44 -1.41 12.92
C ARG A 198 -3.71 -0.37 14.00
N GLY A 199 -3.39 -0.67 15.28
CA GLY A 199 -3.59 0.23 16.42
C GLY A 199 -5.05 0.51 16.77
N LEU A 200 -5.97 -0.37 16.33
CA LEU A 200 -7.41 -0.17 16.48
C LEU A 200 -7.84 -0.21 17.95
N GLU A 201 -7.33 -1.17 18.72
CA GLU A 201 -7.63 -1.30 20.14
C GLU A 201 -7.18 -0.07 20.95
N ALA A 202 -6.01 0.47 20.60
CA ALA A 202 -5.50 1.69 21.23
C ALA A 202 -6.34 2.90 20.88
N ALA A 203 -6.76 3.05 19.63
CA ALA A 203 -7.63 4.13 19.17
C ALA A 203 -9.01 4.07 19.86
N ILE A 204 -9.60 2.88 19.98
CA ILE A 204 -10.87 2.68 20.68
C ILE A 204 -10.74 3.08 22.16
N LYS A 205 -9.71 2.59 22.86
CA LYS A 205 -9.49 2.97 24.29
C LYS A 205 -9.21 4.45 24.48
N ALA A 206 -8.57 5.12 23.52
CA ALA A 206 -8.30 6.55 23.61
C ALA A 206 -9.59 7.39 23.72
N THR A 207 -10.73 6.89 23.21
CA THR A 207 -12.02 7.59 23.33
C THR A 207 -12.50 7.78 24.78
N HIS A 208 -11.98 7.01 25.74
CA HIS A 208 -12.23 7.24 27.17
C HIS A 208 -11.34 8.34 27.76
N LEU A 209 -10.18 8.59 27.19
CA LEU A 209 -9.19 9.53 27.71
C LEU A 209 -9.38 10.93 27.16
N VAL A 210 -9.97 11.04 25.98
CA VAL A 210 -10.24 12.30 25.29
C VAL A 210 -11.58 12.25 24.59
N ASP A 211 -12.32 13.35 24.62
CA ASP A 211 -13.67 13.42 24.03
C ASP A 211 -13.60 13.53 22.50
N VAL A 212 -13.78 12.43 21.79
CA VAL A 212 -13.68 12.29 20.33
C VAL A 212 -14.71 11.35 19.76
N ASP A 213 -15.06 11.56 18.49
CA ASP A 213 -15.87 10.66 17.69
C ASP A 213 -14.97 9.87 16.71
N LEU A 214 -14.79 8.58 16.98
CA LEU A 214 -13.97 7.67 16.17
C LEU A 214 -14.84 6.95 15.15
N ARG A 215 -14.55 7.19 13.86
CA ARG A 215 -15.15 6.48 12.73
C ARG A 215 -14.14 5.47 12.17
N LEU A 216 -14.58 4.21 12.01
CA LEU A 216 -13.79 3.11 11.46
C LEU A 216 -14.41 2.69 10.11
N ALA A 217 -13.74 3.05 9.01
CA ALA A 217 -14.16 2.75 7.64
C ALA A 217 -13.33 1.61 7.06
N GLY A 218 -13.97 0.48 6.82
CA GLY A 218 -13.38 -0.74 6.28
C GLY A 218 -13.92 -2.00 6.96
N GLU A 219 -13.50 -3.13 6.43
CA GLU A 219 -13.75 -4.46 6.99
C GLU A 219 -12.44 -5.26 6.98
N GLY A 220 -12.37 -6.33 7.73
CA GLY A 220 -11.21 -7.21 7.82
C GLY A 220 -11.40 -8.36 8.76
N ASP A 221 -10.34 -9.11 9.02
CA ASP A 221 -10.38 -10.32 9.86
C ASP A 221 -10.83 -10.04 11.31
N LEU A 222 -10.61 -8.81 11.79
CA LEU A 222 -10.98 -8.40 13.15
C LEU A 222 -12.29 -7.61 13.22
N SER A 223 -13.06 -7.46 12.15
CA SER A 223 -14.28 -6.63 12.16
C SER A 223 -15.24 -6.95 13.30
N GLN A 224 -15.56 -8.22 13.50
CA GLN A 224 -16.47 -8.64 14.59
C GLN A 224 -15.83 -8.44 15.96
N ALA A 225 -14.56 -8.80 16.11
CA ALA A 225 -13.83 -8.65 17.38
C ALA A 225 -13.72 -7.17 17.78
N MET A 226 -13.47 -6.26 16.85
CA MET A 226 -13.37 -4.83 17.13
C MET A 226 -14.71 -4.20 17.49
N ARG A 227 -15.83 -4.67 16.94
CA ARG A 227 -17.18 -4.23 17.35
C ARG A 227 -17.45 -4.63 18.81
N ALA A 228 -17.16 -5.87 19.18
CA ALA A 228 -17.27 -6.33 20.57
C ALA A 228 -16.33 -5.53 21.49
N TYR A 229 -15.07 -5.35 21.06
CA TYR A 229 -14.07 -4.60 21.82
C TYR A 229 -14.48 -3.14 22.04
N ALA A 230 -15.07 -2.48 21.03
CA ALA A 230 -15.56 -1.11 21.16
C ALA A 230 -16.73 -0.99 22.15
N THR A 231 -17.60 -1.99 22.22
CA THR A 231 -18.70 -2.02 23.21
C THR A 231 -18.17 -2.16 24.64
N GLU A 232 -17.10 -2.92 24.85
CA GLU A 232 -16.53 -3.19 26.16
C GLU A 232 -15.55 -2.10 26.62
N HIS A 233 -14.76 -1.56 25.69
CA HIS A 233 -13.59 -0.73 26.00
C HIS A 233 -13.64 0.67 25.35
N GLY A 234 -14.64 0.99 24.55
CA GLY A 234 -14.84 2.31 23.97
C GLY A 234 -15.79 3.17 24.79
N LYS A 235 -15.62 4.48 24.76
CA LYS A 235 -16.63 5.41 25.32
C LYS A 235 -17.95 5.19 24.59
N SER A 236 -19.02 5.05 25.36
CA SER A 236 -20.36 4.80 24.81
C SER A 236 -20.75 5.85 23.76
N GLY A 237 -21.15 5.39 22.58
CA GLY A 237 -21.57 6.25 21.47
C GLY A 237 -20.43 6.93 20.69
N ALA A 238 -19.17 6.83 21.14
CA ALA A 238 -18.05 7.52 20.51
C ALA A 238 -17.38 6.73 19.35
N VAL A 239 -17.73 5.45 19.15
CA VAL A 239 -17.12 4.61 18.11
C VAL A 239 -18.18 4.17 17.10
N THR A 240 -17.99 4.54 15.84
CA THR A 240 -18.89 4.19 14.74
C THR A 240 -18.15 3.36 13.69
N PHE A 241 -18.72 2.20 13.33
CA PHE A 241 -18.23 1.35 12.25
C PHE A 241 -19.02 1.63 10.97
N LEU A 242 -18.33 2.19 9.98
CA LEU A 242 -18.93 2.54 8.68
C LEU A 242 -18.98 1.35 7.70
N GLY A 243 -18.27 0.24 8.01
CA GLY A 243 -18.13 -0.88 7.11
C GLY A 243 -17.30 -0.55 5.87
N TYR A 244 -17.45 -1.34 4.82
CA TYR A 244 -16.81 -1.06 3.54
C TYR A 244 -17.53 0.06 2.81
N LEU A 245 -16.81 1.12 2.51
CA LEU A 245 -17.29 2.25 1.72
C LEU A 245 -16.69 2.23 0.31
N PRO A 246 -17.49 2.53 -0.73
CA PRO A 246 -16.95 2.81 -2.06
C PRO A 246 -15.96 3.98 -2.03
N PRO A 247 -14.97 4.04 -2.94
CA PRO A 247 -13.91 5.07 -2.89
C PRO A 247 -14.41 6.52 -2.89
N GLU A 248 -15.51 6.84 -3.56
CA GLU A 248 -16.08 8.20 -3.58
C GLU A 248 -16.68 8.57 -2.23
N GLU A 249 -17.42 7.66 -1.64
CA GLU A 249 -18.06 7.84 -0.32
C GLU A 249 -17.00 7.94 0.79
N LEU A 250 -15.98 7.06 0.74
CA LEU A 250 -14.85 7.13 1.67
C LEU A 250 -14.13 8.48 1.60
N ARG A 251 -13.95 9.03 0.39
CA ARG A 251 -13.33 10.34 0.22
C ARG A 251 -14.17 11.47 0.81
N ALA A 252 -15.48 11.40 0.72
CA ALA A 252 -16.37 12.37 1.36
C ALA A 252 -16.17 12.35 2.89
N HIS A 253 -16.22 11.17 3.50
CA HIS A 253 -15.94 11.00 4.94
C HIS A 253 -14.53 11.47 5.32
N THR A 254 -13.54 11.23 4.48
CA THR A 254 -12.16 11.68 4.75
C THR A 254 -12.08 13.21 4.79
N ARG A 255 -12.72 13.91 3.84
CA ARG A 255 -12.70 15.39 3.79
C ARG A 255 -13.37 16.07 4.98
N GLU A 256 -14.32 15.41 5.61
CA GLU A 256 -15.04 15.90 6.79
C GLU A 256 -14.33 15.55 8.11
N THR A 257 -13.18 14.89 8.02
CA THR A 257 -12.44 14.42 9.19
C THR A 257 -11.51 15.51 9.72
N TRP A 258 -11.51 15.67 11.04
CA TRP A 258 -10.57 16.57 11.71
C TRP A 258 -9.16 15.99 11.79
N LEU A 259 -9.01 14.69 12.08
CA LEU A 259 -7.71 14.01 12.21
C LEU A 259 -7.78 12.55 11.70
N GLY A 260 -6.87 12.19 10.82
CA GLY A 260 -6.71 10.84 10.31
C GLY A 260 -5.87 9.94 11.24
N LEU A 261 -6.13 8.64 11.25
CA LEU A 261 -5.35 7.67 12.03
C LEU A 261 -4.56 6.72 11.14
N ASN A 262 -3.24 6.70 11.31
CA ASN A 262 -2.30 5.83 10.61
C ASN A 262 -1.36 5.14 11.62
N LEU A 263 -1.94 4.32 12.48
CA LEU A 263 -1.35 3.74 13.69
C LEU A 263 -0.88 2.30 13.46
N LEU A 264 0.10 2.10 12.57
CA LEU A 264 0.71 0.78 12.36
C LEU A 264 1.56 0.38 13.56
N GLU A 265 1.36 -0.84 14.08
CA GLU A 265 2.24 -1.41 15.10
C GLU A 265 3.54 -1.92 14.46
N PRO A 266 4.69 -1.91 15.17
CA PRO A 266 5.98 -2.34 14.62
C PRO A 266 6.08 -3.89 14.55
N ARG A 267 5.23 -4.51 13.75
CA ARG A 267 5.18 -5.97 13.52
C ARG A 267 6.02 -6.36 12.30
N GLY A 268 7.32 -6.58 12.49
CA GLY A 268 8.27 -6.85 11.41
C GLY A 268 8.71 -5.59 10.66
N LYS A 269 9.83 -5.70 9.94
CA LYS A 269 10.41 -4.57 9.18
C LYS A 269 9.49 -4.11 8.05
N SER A 270 8.64 -5.00 7.49
CA SER A 270 7.69 -4.62 6.44
C SER A 270 6.76 -3.51 6.89
N TYR A 271 6.22 -3.57 8.11
CA TYR A 271 5.36 -2.50 8.65
C TYR A 271 6.14 -1.24 9.01
N VAL A 272 7.32 -1.40 9.61
CA VAL A 272 8.16 -0.26 10.04
C VAL A 272 8.67 0.55 8.83
N TYR A 273 8.95 -0.13 7.71
CA TYR A 273 9.47 0.49 6.48
C TYR A 273 8.37 0.79 5.46
N SER A 274 7.12 0.40 5.74
CA SER A 274 6.01 0.59 4.81
C SER A 274 5.59 2.05 4.69
N LEU A 275 4.91 2.31 3.59
CA LEU A 275 4.25 3.56 3.30
C LEU A 275 2.79 3.30 2.96
N SER A 276 1.90 3.52 3.91
CA SER A 276 0.49 3.17 3.74
C SER A 276 -0.25 4.15 2.83
N ASN A 277 -1.18 3.63 2.01
CA ASN A 277 -1.99 4.44 1.11
C ASN A 277 -2.79 5.52 1.84
N LYS A 278 -3.33 5.21 3.03
CA LYS A 278 -4.12 6.14 3.84
C LYS A 278 -3.35 7.40 4.24
N PHE A 279 -2.00 7.33 4.37
CA PHE A 279 -1.17 8.50 4.63
C PHE A 279 -1.40 9.57 3.55
N PHE A 280 -1.36 9.17 2.30
CA PHE A 280 -1.57 10.07 1.18
C PHE A 280 -3.04 10.42 0.96
N ASP A 281 -3.97 9.52 1.27
CA ASP A 281 -5.39 9.81 1.19
C ASP A 281 -5.77 10.97 2.12
N TYR A 282 -5.24 10.98 3.35
CA TYR A 282 -5.40 12.11 4.28
C TYR A 282 -4.74 13.38 3.76
N VAL A 283 -3.50 13.29 3.28
CA VAL A 283 -2.79 14.44 2.69
C VAL A 283 -3.60 15.05 1.53
N HIS A 284 -4.11 14.22 0.62
CA HIS A 284 -4.91 14.68 -0.52
C HIS A 284 -6.26 15.28 -0.13
N ALA A 285 -6.80 14.90 1.03
CA ALA A 285 -7.99 15.48 1.59
C ALA A 285 -7.73 16.78 2.39
N GLY A 286 -6.46 17.15 2.61
CA GLY A 286 -6.10 18.26 3.50
C GLY A 286 -6.37 17.94 4.97
N VAL A 287 -6.17 16.69 5.39
CA VAL A 287 -6.45 16.20 6.74
C VAL A 287 -5.15 15.87 7.44
N PRO A 288 -4.79 16.56 8.53
CA PRO A 288 -3.71 16.16 9.41
C PRO A 288 -3.93 14.76 9.98
N GLN A 289 -2.86 14.07 10.35
CA GLN A 289 -2.98 12.71 10.84
C GLN A 289 -2.05 12.41 12.02
N LEU A 290 -2.43 11.43 12.83
CA LEU A 290 -1.51 10.76 13.73
C LEU A 290 -0.88 9.60 12.96
N ALA A 291 0.43 9.56 12.88
CA ALA A 291 1.19 8.49 12.26
C ALA A 291 2.28 7.98 13.20
N MET A 292 2.75 6.75 12.98
CA MET A 292 3.85 6.22 13.76
C MET A 292 5.16 6.90 13.38
N ASP A 293 6.07 7.09 14.33
CA ASP A 293 7.40 7.63 14.10
C ASP A 293 8.33 6.60 13.43
N PHE A 294 7.93 6.16 12.23
CA PHE A 294 8.70 5.24 11.40
C PHE A 294 9.59 6.00 10.39
N PRO A 295 10.68 5.38 9.92
CA PRO A 295 11.68 6.07 9.09
C PRO A 295 11.08 6.80 7.88
N GLU A 296 10.17 6.16 7.13
CA GLU A 296 9.59 6.77 5.94
C GLU A 296 8.62 7.91 6.27
N TYR A 297 7.78 7.75 7.29
CA TYR A 297 6.89 8.85 7.74
C TYR A 297 7.69 10.03 8.29
N ARG A 298 8.80 9.78 9.02
CA ARG A 298 9.70 10.83 9.49
C ARG A 298 10.34 11.60 8.33
N ARG A 299 10.82 10.87 7.31
CA ARG A 299 11.43 11.44 6.10
C ARG A 299 10.44 12.34 5.35
N LEU A 300 9.22 11.86 5.12
CA LEU A 300 8.17 12.65 4.46
C LEU A 300 7.72 13.84 5.31
N ASN A 301 7.55 13.64 6.60
CA ASN A 301 7.12 14.71 7.52
C ASN A 301 8.17 15.82 7.66
N ALA A 302 9.46 15.50 7.45
CA ALA A 302 10.51 16.51 7.39
C ALA A 302 10.46 17.37 6.11
N GLN A 303 9.90 16.86 5.02
CA GLN A 303 9.68 17.65 3.80
C GLN A 303 8.44 18.55 3.91
N HIS A 304 7.35 17.97 4.43
CA HIS A 304 6.10 18.66 4.71
C HIS A 304 5.57 18.12 6.02
N GLU A 305 5.50 18.96 7.07
CA GLU A 305 4.91 18.57 8.35
C GLU A 305 3.40 18.37 8.19
N VAL A 306 2.98 17.14 7.91
CA VAL A 306 1.57 16.76 7.63
C VAL A 306 0.96 15.87 8.72
N ALA A 307 1.79 15.42 9.68
CA ALA A 307 1.41 14.47 10.71
C ALA A 307 2.02 14.82 12.06
N VAL A 308 1.35 14.41 13.13
CA VAL A 308 1.97 14.24 14.45
C VAL A 308 2.48 12.81 14.52
N LEU A 309 3.80 12.66 14.72
CA LEU A 309 4.45 11.35 14.80
C LEU A 309 4.43 10.83 16.23
N LEU A 310 3.90 9.61 16.41
CA LEU A 310 3.78 8.95 17.71
C LEU A 310 4.87 7.87 17.86
N PRO A 311 5.58 7.83 19.00
CA PRO A 311 6.59 6.80 19.25
C PRO A 311 5.96 5.40 19.46
N ALA A 312 4.71 5.35 19.91
CA ALA A 312 3.95 4.12 20.11
C ALA A 312 2.46 4.37 19.93
N ALA A 313 1.73 3.38 19.40
CA ALA A 313 0.28 3.41 19.27
C ALA A 313 -0.36 3.02 20.61
N THR A 314 -0.23 3.85 21.64
CA THR A 314 -0.88 3.66 22.93
C THR A 314 -2.07 4.59 23.11
N PRO A 315 -3.10 4.19 23.89
CA PRO A 315 -4.24 5.07 24.16
C PRO A 315 -3.84 6.44 24.72
N VAL A 316 -2.84 6.47 25.60
CA VAL A 316 -2.35 7.70 26.24
C VAL A 316 -1.66 8.60 25.19
N ALA A 317 -0.72 8.08 24.39
CA ALA A 317 -0.03 8.87 23.39
C ALA A 317 -1.00 9.45 22.32
N ILE A 318 -2.03 8.67 21.94
CA ILE A 318 -3.09 9.12 21.05
C ILE A 318 -3.88 10.27 21.68
N ALA A 319 -4.33 10.11 22.93
CA ALA A 319 -5.11 11.13 23.63
C ALA A 319 -4.32 12.43 23.85
N GLU A 320 -3.06 12.32 24.29
CA GLU A 320 -2.15 13.46 24.48
C GLU A 320 -1.94 14.26 23.17
N ALA A 321 -1.68 13.55 22.06
CA ALA A 321 -1.50 14.19 20.75
C ALA A 321 -2.77 14.91 20.28
N ILE A 322 -3.93 14.32 20.50
CA ILE A 322 -5.23 14.94 20.19
C ILE A 322 -5.44 16.19 21.04
N GLN A 323 -5.18 16.11 22.35
CA GLN A 323 -5.34 17.22 23.27
C GLN A 323 -4.40 18.36 22.90
N ALA A 324 -3.13 18.07 22.62
CA ALA A 324 -2.15 19.08 22.19
C ALA A 324 -2.57 19.82 20.92
N LEU A 325 -3.19 19.11 19.95
CA LEU A 325 -3.71 19.76 18.74
C LEU A 325 -4.99 20.60 18.99
N ARG A 326 -5.81 20.23 19.98
CA ARG A 326 -6.95 21.05 20.40
C ARG A 326 -6.54 22.34 21.10
N GLU A 327 -5.49 22.26 21.90
CA GLU A 327 -4.90 23.40 22.63
C GLU A 327 -4.10 24.33 21.72
N ASP A 328 -3.62 23.83 20.56
CA ASP A 328 -2.94 24.63 19.55
C ASP A 328 -3.64 24.52 18.16
N PRO A 329 -4.77 25.20 17.96
CA PRO A 329 -5.47 25.23 16.68
C PRO A 329 -4.62 25.82 15.53
N ALA A 330 -3.65 26.68 15.85
CA ALA A 330 -2.75 27.26 14.86
C ALA A 330 -1.82 26.18 14.27
N ARG A 331 -1.30 25.30 15.11
CA ARG A 331 -0.53 24.14 14.67
C ARG A 331 -1.36 23.20 13.79
N TRP A 332 -2.58 22.88 14.20
CA TRP A 332 -3.47 22.04 13.40
C TRP A 332 -3.76 22.65 12.01
N ARG A 333 -4.05 23.96 11.94
CA ARG A 333 -4.25 24.66 10.65
C ARG A 333 -2.99 24.64 9.79
N ARG A 334 -1.80 24.78 10.38
CA ARG A 334 -0.53 24.69 9.66
C ARG A 334 -0.34 23.28 9.07
N LEU A 335 -0.54 22.23 9.84
CA LEU A 335 -0.48 20.84 9.36
C LEU A 335 -1.46 20.63 8.19
N ARG A 336 -2.66 21.13 8.31
CA ARG A 336 -3.71 21.07 7.28
C ARG A 336 -3.30 21.79 6.00
N ALA A 337 -2.76 22.97 6.09
CA ALA A 337 -2.25 23.73 4.94
C ALA A 337 -1.08 23.02 4.29
N ASN A 338 -0.19 22.42 5.08
CA ASN A 338 0.93 21.62 4.59
C ASN A 338 0.44 20.36 3.84
N CYS A 339 -0.59 19.66 4.34
CA CYS A 339 -1.22 18.55 3.60
C CYS A 339 -1.69 19.03 2.22
N TRP A 340 -2.39 20.17 2.18
CA TRP A 340 -2.91 20.72 0.92
C TRP A 340 -1.82 21.15 -0.05
N ALA A 341 -0.71 21.66 0.45
CA ALA A 341 0.47 21.99 -0.37
C ALA A 341 1.19 20.69 -0.85
N ALA A 342 1.43 19.74 0.05
CA ALA A 342 2.17 18.51 -0.24
C ALA A 342 1.49 17.65 -1.33
N ARG A 343 0.16 17.69 -1.45
CA ARG A 343 -0.57 16.95 -2.50
C ARG A 343 -0.14 17.34 -3.93
N GLN A 344 0.42 18.53 -4.11
CA GLN A 344 0.88 19.02 -5.42
C GLN A 344 2.19 18.35 -5.88
N SER A 345 2.93 17.75 -4.96
CA SER A 345 4.15 16.99 -5.26
C SER A 345 3.98 15.49 -5.03
N TRP A 346 3.15 15.09 -4.08
CA TRP A 346 2.93 13.67 -3.74
C TRP A 346 1.72 13.08 -4.46
N HIS A 347 1.77 13.07 -5.80
CA HIS A 347 0.72 12.49 -6.63
C HIS A 347 1.30 11.68 -7.78
N TRP A 348 0.50 10.76 -8.30
CA TRP A 348 0.94 9.81 -9.33
C TRP A 348 1.46 10.50 -10.59
N GLY A 349 0.82 11.57 -11.05
CA GLY A 349 1.24 12.31 -12.25
C GLY A 349 2.63 12.96 -12.14
N ALA A 350 3.09 13.29 -10.91
CA ALA A 350 4.46 13.76 -10.69
C ALA A 350 5.49 12.62 -10.77
N LEU A 351 5.08 11.40 -10.40
CA LEU A 351 5.94 10.21 -10.38
C LEU A 351 5.96 9.48 -11.73
N GLU A 352 4.91 9.60 -12.51
CA GLU A 352 4.72 8.87 -13.77
C GLU A 352 5.87 8.99 -14.77
N PRO A 353 6.46 10.18 -15.02
CA PRO A 353 7.59 10.32 -15.93
C PRO A 353 8.81 9.48 -15.51
N ASP A 354 9.10 9.41 -14.21
CA ASP A 354 10.24 8.66 -13.69
C ASP A 354 10.02 7.15 -13.87
N LEU A 355 8.80 6.67 -13.61
CA LEU A 355 8.43 5.27 -13.86
C LEU A 355 8.54 4.91 -15.35
N GLN A 356 8.08 5.80 -16.24
CA GLN A 356 8.19 5.60 -17.67
C GLN A 356 9.64 5.58 -18.14
N ALA A 357 10.48 6.51 -17.65
CA ALA A 357 11.90 6.55 -17.93
C ALA A 357 12.64 5.29 -17.45
N PHE A 358 12.30 4.79 -16.24
CA PHE A 358 12.83 3.53 -15.73
C PHE A 358 12.55 2.37 -16.69
N TRP A 359 11.30 2.20 -17.13
CA TRP A 359 10.93 1.11 -18.05
C TRP A 359 11.51 1.27 -19.44
N GLN A 360 11.64 2.51 -19.95
CA GLN A 360 12.33 2.81 -21.21
C GLN A 360 13.82 2.43 -21.15
N GLY A 361 14.45 2.60 -19.99
CA GLY A 361 15.83 2.14 -19.74
C GLY A 361 15.98 0.61 -19.67
N VAL A 362 14.91 -0.12 -19.36
CA VAL A 362 14.89 -1.61 -19.36
C VAL A 362 14.66 -2.15 -20.76
N ILE A 363 13.64 -1.67 -21.43
CA ILE A 363 13.25 -2.03 -22.80
C ILE A 363 12.45 -0.87 -23.44
N PRO A 364 12.87 -0.30 -24.54
CA PRO A 364 12.15 0.79 -25.17
C PRO A 364 10.81 0.33 -25.79
N PRO A 365 9.79 1.18 -25.84
CA PRO A 365 8.58 0.90 -26.61
C PRO A 365 8.91 0.92 -28.12
N VAL A 366 8.34 -0.03 -28.87
CA VAL A 366 8.51 -0.16 -30.34
C VAL A 366 7.15 -0.05 -31.03
#